data_0132b398a817c313e7f6b1d0f4e5dc2c
#
_entry.id   0132b398a817c313e7f6b1d0f4e5dc2c
#
_cell.length_a   1.000
_cell.length_b   1.000
_cell.length_c   1.000
_cell.angle_alpha   90.00
_cell.angle_beta   90.00
_cell.angle_gamma   90.00
#
_symmetry.space_group_name_H-M   'P 1'
#
loop_
_entity.id
_entity.type
_entity.pdbx_description
1 polymer ?
#
loop_
_entity_poly.entity_id
_entity_poly.type
_entity_poly.pdbx_seq_one_letter_code
_entity_poly.pdbx_strand_id
1 'polypeptide(L)'
;MAKFSVPKATSDARKAGIPLAGELLYDRDEKSMYYGDGSTQGGVALHNRSQESAFVYGLDYDLATSSAAGTKVVLNHAYDYDGASTALRYHAVDSFAQTPAHAFQSVLRDLEHGVNKCFLDISDSNYRANGTALTADEKIGKWMENGTTVLVDFMLRIPITYWRKDTYTDGSSHQHEVWLISNEEFIDSAPHPWFFTGSGGATAQVQYVAMFKGVLTDSSGTPKTQSAESTPVSFATGDRLRSIMGYRPAGNMSRATFRTAAANNHGYLTNLLYREWLTLMTAIDCGSFNSDAISFGLANLSAWDYASLRTTGRASHFGCQTGEITADETESTGLDLDLLTMKDGGSIWNVSGSRVVSFCWRGLEDPWAAQWEFADGCQKYQNATADDYSQSGYWVTNDISIYSRCDSDMGAGQAGEKFPSRGYTGNSFAWVNHPWPKTGGYIKTFDPDSFFVLTVGGASNTYFGDYFYNDANAGARVVCVGGNAANGATDGVGYVSVAYGLTGAHATFGARLAASGENE
;
A
#
# COMPACT_ATOMS: atom_id res chain seq x y z
N MET A 1 -3.61 49.09 -15.25
CA MET A 1 -3.58 47.73 -15.84
C MET A 1 -4.95 47.46 -16.45
N ALA A 2 -5.01 47.21 -17.75
CA ALA A 2 -6.26 46.81 -18.38
C ALA A 2 -6.63 45.39 -17.87
N LYS A 3 -7.84 45.24 -17.35
CA LYS A 3 -8.36 43.91 -16.96
C LYS A 3 -8.68 43.12 -18.24
N PHE A 4 -7.93 42.07 -18.50
CA PHE A 4 -8.28 41.11 -19.52
C PHE A 4 -9.49 40.31 -19.04
N SER A 5 -10.54 40.25 -19.83
CA SER A 5 -11.79 39.55 -19.52
C SER A 5 -12.03 38.53 -20.63
N VAL A 6 -12.06 37.25 -20.27
CA VAL A 6 -12.41 36.19 -21.21
C VAL A 6 -13.92 36.10 -21.33
N PRO A 7 -14.51 36.10 -22.55
CA PRO A 7 -15.95 35.86 -22.75
C PRO A 7 -16.37 34.53 -22.12
N LYS A 8 -17.52 34.52 -21.47
CA LYS A 8 -18.11 33.36 -20.81
C LYS A 8 -19.33 32.89 -21.59
N ALA A 9 -19.34 31.63 -21.94
CA ALA A 9 -20.48 31.01 -22.65
C ALA A 9 -21.02 29.82 -21.84
N THR A 10 -22.22 29.37 -22.12
CA THR A 10 -22.71 28.03 -21.75
C THR A 10 -22.21 27.04 -22.78
N SER A 11 -22.18 25.74 -22.42
CA SER A 11 -21.77 24.67 -23.34
C SER A 11 -22.58 24.69 -24.64
N ASP A 12 -23.87 24.90 -24.57
CA ASP A 12 -24.74 24.98 -25.75
C ASP A 12 -24.41 26.19 -26.64
N ALA A 13 -24.21 27.37 -26.05
CA ALA A 13 -23.85 28.57 -26.78
C ALA A 13 -22.46 28.44 -27.44
N ARG A 14 -21.49 27.80 -26.74
CA ARG A 14 -20.15 27.52 -27.28
C ARG A 14 -20.21 26.55 -28.46
N LYS A 15 -20.92 25.43 -28.29
CA LYS A 15 -21.06 24.39 -29.33
C LYS A 15 -21.85 24.83 -30.55
N ALA A 16 -22.60 25.91 -30.47
CA ALA A 16 -23.40 26.43 -31.58
C ALA A 16 -22.62 27.30 -32.58
N GLY A 17 -21.42 27.75 -32.24
CA GLY A 17 -20.61 28.66 -33.07
C GLY A 17 -19.21 28.16 -33.36
N ILE A 18 -18.56 28.82 -34.33
CA ILE A 18 -17.11 28.65 -34.60
C ILE A 18 -16.42 29.89 -34.05
N PRO A 19 -15.64 29.79 -32.95
CA PRO A 19 -14.88 30.93 -32.44
C PRO A 19 -13.85 31.43 -33.44
N LEU A 20 -13.62 32.73 -33.45
CA LEU A 20 -12.58 33.32 -34.32
C LEU A 20 -11.18 32.83 -33.90
N ALA A 21 -10.27 32.73 -34.89
CA ALA A 21 -8.90 32.35 -34.62
C ALA A 21 -8.25 33.32 -33.60
N GLY A 22 -7.69 32.76 -32.53
CA GLY A 22 -7.12 33.52 -31.39
C GLY A 22 -8.10 33.94 -30.30
N GLU A 23 -9.40 33.68 -30.46
CA GLU A 23 -10.39 33.96 -29.41
C GLU A 23 -10.29 32.94 -28.28
N LEU A 24 -10.36 33.40 -27.02
CA LEU A 24 -10.46 32.57 -25.84
C LEU A 24 -11.87 32.62 -25.31
N LEU A 25 -12.47 31.46 -25.02
CA LEU A 25 -13.79 31.29 -24.45
C LEU A 25 -13.72 30.49 -23.16
N TYR A 26 -14.50 30.88 -22.15
CA TYR A 26 -14.69 30.10 -20.93
C TYR A 26 -16.09 29.47 -20.91
N ASP A 27 -16.13 28.14 -20.95
CA ASP A 27 -17.37 27.39 -20.78
C ASP A 27 -17.71 27.29 -19.29
N ARG A 28 -18.88 27.81 -18.89
CA ARG A 28 -19.31 27.87 -17.49
C ARG A 28 -19.82 26.52 -16.98
N ASP A 29 -20.37 25.72 -17.87
CA ASP A 29 -20.99 24.44 -17.52
C ASP A 29 -19.90 23.37 -17.40
N GLU A 30 -18.98 23.35 -18.34
CA GLU A 30 -17.82 22.42 -18.33
C GLU A 30 -16.63 22.95 -17.51
N LYS A 31 -16.69 24.23 -17.04
CA LYS A 31 -15.61 24.93 -16.30
C LYS A 31 -14.25 24.89 -17.02
N SER A 32 -14.26 24.92 -18.33
CA SER A 32 -13.11 24.74 -19.20
C SER A 32 -12.87 25.95 -20.10
N MET A 33 -11.61 26.16 -20.49
CA MET A 33 -11.23 27.18 -21.46
C MET A 33 -11.16 26.55 -22.86
N TYR A 34 -11.55 27.34 -23.85
CA TYR A 34 -11.50 26.96 -25.26
C TYR A 34 -10.76 28.03 -26.08
N TYR A 35 -10.03 27.60 -27.08
CA TYR A 35 -9.34 28.46 -28.03
C TYR A 35 -10.00 28.34 -29.40
N GLY A 36 -10.29 29.48 -30.01
CA GLY A 36 -10.77 29.53 -31.39
C GLY A 36 -9.62 29.36 -32.38
N ASP A 37 -9.70 28.33 -33.20
CA ASP A 37 -8.80 28.13 -34.35
C ASP A 37 -9.38 28.65 -35.65
N GLY A 38 -10.61 29.22 -35.63
CA GLY A 38 -11.32 29.73 -36.78
C GLY A 38 -11.98 28.66 -37.65
N SER A 39 -11.95 27.39 -37.24
CA SER A 39 -12.47 26.27 -38.04
C SER A 39 -13.27 25.26 -37.24
N THR A 40 -12.91 25.04 -36.00
CA THR A 40 -13.55 24.04 -35.13
C THR A 40 -14.80 24.59 -34.45
N GLN A 41 -15.94 23.96 -34.69
CA GLN A 41 -17.20 24.33 -34.03
C GLN A 41 -17.07 24.13 -32.51
N GLY A 42 -17.37 25.17 -31.74
CA GLY A 42 -17.20 25.19 -30.29
C GLY A 42 -15.77 25.46 -29.81
N GLY A 43 -14.80 25.61 -30.71
CA GLY A 43 -13.40 25.84 -30.41
C GLY A 43 -12.66 24.59 -29.96
N VAL A 44 -11.34 24.68 -29.92
CA VAL A 44 -10.45 23.64 -29.39
C VAL A 44 -10.33 23.84 -27.88
N ALA A 45 -10.59 22.81 -27.10
CA ALA A 45 -10.45 22.87 -25.66
C ALA A 45 -9.01 23.22 -25.27
N LEU A 46 -8.85 24.32 -24.56
CA LEU A 46 -7.64 24.55 -23.78
C LEU A 46 -7.86 23.78 -22.48
N HIS A 47 -7.25 22.63 -22.38
CA HIS A 47 -7.39 21.79 -21.20
C HIS A 47 -7.08 22.58 -19.93
N ASN A 48 -7.84 22.29 -18.89
CA ASN A 48 -7.61 22.89 -17.57
C ASN A 48 -6.21 22.46 -17.12
N ARG A 49 -5.29 23.40 -16.90
CA ARG A 49 -3.92 23.09 -16.46
C ARG A 49 -3.83 22.22 -15.22
N SER A 50 -4.89 22.19 -14.39
CA SER A 50 -4.97 21.28 -13.25
C SER A 50 -5.11 19.81 -13.67
N GLN A 51 -5.56 19.53 -14.90
CA GLN A 51 -5.58 18.17 -15.45
C GLN A 51 -4.39 17.90 -16.39
N GLU A 52 -3.74 18.95 -16.92
CA GLU A 52 -2.57 18.83 -17.81
C GLU A 52 -1.26 18.57 -17.08
N SER A 53 -1.18 18.82 -15.76
CA SER A 53 0.03 18.59 -14.96
C SER A 53 0.06 17.22 -14.27
N ALA A 54 -1.03 16.47 -14.32
CA ALA A 54 -1.06 15.14 -13.71
C ALA A 54 -0.23 14.19 -14.57
N PHE A 55 0.97 13.87 -14.09
CA PHE A 55 1.70 12.74 -14.64
C PHE A 55 0.97 11.46 -14.26
N VAL A 56 0.46 10.75 -15.25
CA VAL A 56 -0.20 9.47 -15.10
C VAL A 56 0.77 8.39 -15.52
N TYR A 57 1.11 7.54 -14.58
CA TYR A 57 2.05 6.43 -14.74
C TYR A 57 1.29 5.14 -14.80
N GLY A 58 1.74 4.21 -15.61
CA GLY A 58 1.05 2.95 -15.77
C GLY A 58 1.95 1.78 -16.13
N LEU A 59 1.33 0.62 -16.08
CA LEU A 59 1.91 -0.64 -16.47
C LEU A 59 0.95 -1.36 -17.41
N ASP A 60 1.41 -1.63 -18.62
CA ASP A 60 0.68 -2.30 -19.68
C ASP A 60 1.07 -3.78 -19.72
N TYR A 61 0.09 -4.64 -19.52
CA TYR A 61 0.23 -6.09 -19.55
C TYR A 61 -0.41 -6.70 -20.78
N ASP A 62 0.39 -7.41 -21.56
CA ASP A 62 -0.11 -8.34 -22.60
C ASP A 62 -0.56 -9.65 -21.93
N LEU A 63 -1.87 -9.90 -21.87
CA LEU A 63 -2.46 -11.09 -21.27
C LEU A 63 -2.20 -12.37 -22.08
N ALA A 64 -1.77 -12.27 -23.34
CA ALA A 64 -1.36 -13.40 -24.15
C ALA A 64 0.01 -13.93 -23.75
N THR A 65 0.85 -13.12 -23.13
CA THR A 65 2.11 -13.55 -22.53
C THR A 65 1.91 -13.92 -21.09
N SER A 66 2.66 -14.88 -20.59
CA SER A 66 2.61 -15.25 -19.16
C SER A 66 3.66 -14.48 -18.33
N SER A 67 4.24 -13.43 -18.86
CA SER A 67 5.28 -12.64 -18.18
C SER A 67 4.70 -11.87 -16.99
N ALA A 68 5.42 -11.84 -15.87
CA ALA A 68 5.12 -10.95 -14.75
C ALA A 68 5.60 -9.51 -14.98
N ALA A 69 6.45 -9.29 -16.00
CA ALA A 69 6.90 -7.96 -16.39
C ALA A 69 5.91 -7.31 -17.35
N GLY A 70 5.54 -6.08 -17.06
CA GLY A 70 4.75 -5.24 -17.95
C GLY A 70 5.61 -4.19 -18.65
N THR A 71 5.02 -3.50 -19.60
CA THR A 71 5.63 -2.32 -20.24
C THR A 71 5.26 -1.07 -19.46
N LYS A 72 6.25 -0.32 -18.98
CA LYS A 72 6.01 0.98 -18.33
C LYS A 72 5.46 1.96 -19.35
N VAL A 73 4.37 2.61 -19.00
CA VAL A 73 3.71 3.59 -19.87
C VAL A 73 3.40 4.88 -19.12
N VAL A 74 3.35 5.97 -19.84
CA VAL A 74 2.85 7.26 -19.37
C VAL A 74 1.66 7.69 -20.23
N LEU A 75 0.64 8.24 -19.61
CA LEU A 75 -0.46 8.90 -20.30
C LEU A 75 -0.13 10.40 -20.39
N ASN A 76 0.08 10.90 -21.58
CA ASN A 76 0.32 12.32 -21.80
C ASN A 76 -0.95 12.96 -22.36
N HIS A 77 -1.69 13.66 -21.54
CA HIS A 77 -2.97 14.27 -21.89
C HIS A 77 -2.88 15.33 -23.00
N ALA A 78 -1.74 16.00 -23.14
CA ALA A 78 -1.60 17.11 -24.08
C ALA A 78 -1.66 16.70 -25.56
N TYR A 79 -1.44 15.41 -25.86
CA TYR A 79 -1.32 14.92 -27.24
C TYR A 79 -2.29 13.81 -27.62
N ASP A 80 -3.05 13.27 -26.67
CA ASP A 80 -3.74 12.00 -26.87
C ASP A 80 -5.24 12.09 -27.10
N TYR A 81 -5.81 13.30 -27.11
CA TYR A 81 -7.25 13.48 -27.30
C TYR A 81 -7.57 14.08 -28.68
N ASP A 82 -7.64 13.26 -29.70
CA ASP A 82 -8.15 13.68 -31.02
C ASP A 82 -9.55 13.17 -31.34
N GLY A 83 -10.24 12.56 -30.38
CA GLY A 83 -11.62 12.11 -30.50
C GLY A 83 -11.93 11.15 -31.66
N ALA A 84 -10.96 10.83 -32.50
CA ALA A 84 -11.15 10.06 -33.72
C ALA A 84 -10.52 8.66 -33.69
N SER A 85 -9.62 8.39 -32.73
CA SER A 85 -8.95 7.09 -32.60
C SER A 85 -9.39 6.38 -31.34
N THR A 86 -9.90 5.17 -31.47
CA THR A 86 -10.15 4.24 -30.37
C THR A 86 -8.86 3.59 -29.84
N ALA A 87 -7.70 3.92 -30.39
CA ALA A 87 -6.42 3.45 -29.91
C ALA A 87 -6.06 4.20 -28.64
N LEU A 88 -5.95 3.51 -27.52
CA LEU A 88 -5.38 4.02 -26.30
C LEU A 88 -3.93 4.44 -26.57
N ARG A 89 -3.54 5.62 -26.12
CA ARG A 89 -2.27 6.23 -26.45
C ARG A 89 -1.36 6.25 -25.24
N TYR A 90 -0.87 5.08 -24.92
CA TYR A 90 0.15 4.92 -23.90
C TYR A 90 1.52 5.01 -24.58
N HIS A 91 2.37 5.87 -24.04
CA HIS A 91 3.74 5.97 -24.48
C HIS A 91 4.61 5.06 -23.62
N ALA A 92 5.15 4.03 -24.21
CA ALA A 92 6.11 3.17 -23.55
C ALA A 92 7.36 3.97 -23.15
N VAL A 93 7.85 3.75 -21.94
CA VAL A 93 9.06 4.36 -21.39
C VAL A 93 9.95 3.31 -20.74
N ASP A 94 11.26 3.50 -20.81
CA ASP A 94 12.21 2.57 -20.17
C ASP A 94 12.22 2.72 -18.66
N SER A 95 11.98 3.95 -18.17
CA SER A 95 11.95 4.26 -16.74
C SER A 95 11.06 5.46 -16.47
N PHE A 96 10.56 5.55 -15.24
CA PHE A 96 9.87 6.74 -14.76
C PHE A 96 10.87 7.70 -14.10
N ALA A 97 10.82 8.97 -14.47
CA ALA A 97 11.57 10.01 -13.76
C ALA A 97 11.03 10.19 -12.34
N GLN A 98 9.71 10.09 -12.19
CA GLN A 98 9.00 10.12 -10.90
C GLN A 98 7.74 9.27 -11.03
N THR A 99 7.29 8.69 -9.91
CA THR A 99 5.98 8.05 -9.76
C THR A 99 5.27 8.67 -8.56
N PRO A 100 3.97 8.41 -8.31
CA PRO A 100 3.32 8.83 -7.08
C PRO A 100 4.08 8.44 -5.80
N ALA A 101 4.79 7.33 -5.82
CA ALA A 101 5.61 6.88 -4.70
C ALA A 101 6.79 7.83 -4.36
N HIS A 102 7.23 8.67 -5.30
CA HIS A 102 8.25 9.69 -5.01
C HIS A 102 7.73 10.86 -4.17
N ALA A 103 6.42 11.00 -4.04
CA ALA A 103 5.80 12.02 -3.18
C ALA A 103 5.66 11.58 -1.71
N PHE A 104 6.07 10.36 -1.37
CA PHE A 104 6.05 9.88 0.01
C PHE A 104 7.03 10.67 0.88
N GLN A 105 6.66 10.86 2.14
CA GLN A 105 7.46 11.61 3.10
C GLN A 105 7.56 10.85 4.41
N SER A 106 8.77 10.62 4.88
CA SER A 106 9.00 10.07 6.22
C SER A 106 8.79 11.16 7.27
N VAL A 107 8.05 10.84 8.32
CA VAL A 107 7.73 11.77 9.41
C VAL A 107 7.78 11.09 10.77
N LEU A 108 8.11 11.85 11.82
CA LEU A 108 7.77 11.48 13.19
C LEU A 108 6.39 12.09 13.51
N ARG A 109 5.41 11.22 13.79
CA ARG A 109 4.02 11.60 14.01
C ARG A 109 3.54 11.22 15.40
N ASP A 110 2.96 12.18 16.08
CA ASP A 110 2.17 12.00 17.28
C ASP A 110 0.77 11.52 16.84
N LEU A 111 0.46 10.24 17.08
CA LEU A 111 -0.81 9.66 16.67
C LEU A 111 -1.97 10.05 17.58
N GLU A 112 -1.69 10.35 18.85
CA GLU A 112 -2.70 10.77 19.82
C GLU A 112 -3.32 12.12 19.44
N HIS A 113 -2.49 13.05 18.94
CA HIS A 113 -2.93 14.39 18.57
C HIS A 113 -3.02 14.62 17.06
N GLY A 114 -2.65 13.62 16.26
CA GLY A 114 -2.70 13.71 14.80
C GLY A 114 -1.66 14.68 14.19
N VAL A 115 -0.54 14.94 14.87
CA VAL A 115 0.41 16.00 14.50
C VAL A 115 1.75 15.45 14.06
N ASN A 116 2.26 15.93 12.92
CA ASN A 116 3.63 15.67 12.49
C ASN A 116 4.59 16.55 13.28
N LYS A 117 5.48 15.95 14.08
CA LYS A 117 6.47 16.69 14.89
C LYS A 117 7.67 17.13 14.05
N CYS A 118 8.12 16.30 13.12
CA CYS A 118 9.10 16.69 12.12
C CYS A 118 9.01 15.81 10.87
N PHE A 119 9.45 16.38 9.74
CA PHE A 119 9.77 15.62 8.54
C PHE A 119 11.19 15.10 8.64
N LEU A 120 11.43 13.90 8.15
CA LEU A 120 12.72 13.25 8.10
C LEU A 120 13.39 13.49 6.75
N ASP A 121 14.68 13.27 6.68
CA ASP A 121 15.44 13.38 5.44
C ASP A 121 14.96 12.29 4.46
N ILE A 122 14.80 12.68 3.20
CA ILE A 122 14.31 11.78 2.15
C ILE A 122 15.30 10.65 1.84
N SER A 123 16.58 10.88 2.11
CA SER A 123 17.64 9.92 1.84
C SER A 123 18.03 9.09 3.07
N ASP A 124 17.78 9.60 4.28
CA ASP A 124 18.12 8.90 5.52
C ASP A 124 17.21 9.33 6.68
N SER A 125 16.30 8.44 7.09
CA SER A 125 15.35 8.70 8.18
C SER A 125 15.99 8.77 9.58
N ASN A 126 17.30 8.60 9.72
CA ASN A 126 18.04 8.90 10.96
C ASN A 126 18.25 10.42 11.17
N TYR A 127 17.95 11.22 10.16
CA TYR A 127 18.09 12.66 10.19
C TYR A 127 16.74 13.33 9.94
N ARG A 128 16.58 14.52 10.49
CA ARG A 128 15.49 15.42 10.14
C ARG A 128 15.75 16.03 8.77
N ALA A 129 14.73 16.51 8.09
CA ALA A 129 14.84 17.19 6.79
C ALA A 129 15.80 18.40 6.79
N ASN A 130 16.12 18.96 7.94
CA ASN A 130 17.12 20.04 8.10
C ASN A 130 18.55 19.53 8.33
N GLY A 131 18.79 18.22 8.21
CA GLY A 131 20.09 17.59 8.40
C GLY A 131 20.50 17.33 9.86
N THR A 132 19.63 17.62 10.83
CA THR A 132 19.92 17.33 12.25
C THR A 132 19.67 15.86 12.55
N ALA A 133 20.65 15.15 13.12
CA ALA A 133 20.48 13.76 13.53
C ALA A 133 19.41 13.61 14.62
N LEU A 134 18.65 12.53 14.54
CA LEU A 134 17.72 12.16 15.61
C LEU A 134 18.48 11.70 16.85
N THR A 135 17.98 12.09 18.01
CA THR A 135 18.48 11.61 19.29
C THR A 135 18.08 10.13 19.50
N ALA A 136 18.75 9.47 20.45
CA ALA A 136 18.39 8.08 20.82
C ALA A 136 16.93 7.97 21.29
N ASP A 137 16.43 8.97 22.02
CA ASP A 137 15.05 9.00 22.49
C ASP A 137 14.07 9.15 21.33
N GLU A 138 14.34 10.02 20.37
CA GLU A 138 13.49 10.21 19.18
C GLU A 138 13.44 8.95 18.32
N LYS A 139 14.53 8.23 18.15
CA LYS A 139 14.59 6.96 17.44
C LYS A 139 13.72 5.87 18.07
N ILE A 140 13.53 5.91 19.39
CA ILE A 140 12.60 5.04 20.11
C ILE A 140 11.21 5.66 20.32
N GLY A 141 10.91 6.70 19.56
CA GLY A 141 9.59 7.31 19.53
C GLY A 141 9.27 8.17 20.76
N LYS A 142 10.26 8.79 21.39
CA LYS A 142 10.08 9.73 22.50
C LYS A 142 10.50 11.13 22.06
N TRP A 143 9.52 12.00 21.90
CA TRP A 143 9.72 13.41 21.54
C TRP A 143 9.58 14.29 22.75
N MET A 144 10.55 15.19 22.96
CA MET A 144 10.51 16.15 24.07
C MET A 144 9.83 17.45 23.61
N GLU A 145 8.70 17.79 24.20
CA GLU A 145 7.95 19.00 23.92
C GLU A 145 7.64 19.75 25.23
N ASN A 146 8.17 20.95 25.38
CA ASN A 146 7.96 21.80 26.57
C ASN A 146 8.24 21.07 27.90
N GLY A 147 9.24 20.21 27.95
CA GLY A 147 9.61 19.45 29.12
C GLY A 147 8.76 18.18 29.36
N THR A 148 7.84 17.86 28.45
CA THR A 148 6.99 16.66 28.51
C THR A 148 7.38 15.70 27.39
N THR A 149 7.42 14.40 27.68
CA THR A 149 7.64 13.39 26.65
C THR A 149 6.32 13.09 25.94
N VAL A 150 6.31 13.25 24.63
CA VAL A 150 5.23 12.86 23.72
C VAL A 150 5.66 11.61 22.95
N LEU A 151 4.75 10.67 22.74
CA LEU A 151 5.04 9.47 21.95
C LEU A 151 4.85 9.78 20.46
N VAL A 152 5.85 9.43 19.65
CA VAL A 152 5.83 9.62 18.20
C VAL A 152 6.23 8.33 17.48
N ASP A 153 5.67 8.11 16.32
CA ASP A 153 5.92 6.94 15.48
C ASP A 153 6.56 7.34 14.16
N PHE A 154 7.44 6.49 13.65
CA PHE A 154 7.98 6.62 12.30
C PHE A 154 6.91 6.24 11.30
N MET A 155 6.37 7.22 10.61
CA MET A 155 5.28 7.03 9.66
C MET A 155 5.69 7.50 8.27
N LEU A 156 5.21 6.82 7.28
CA LEU A 156 5.25 7.26 5.90
C LEU A 156 3.95 8.02 5.60
N ARG A 157 4.08 9.28 5.26
CA ARG A 157 2.99 10.13 4.80
C ARG A 157 2.77 9.89 3.32
N ILE A 158 1.60 9.41 2.98
CA ILE A 158 1.25 8.97 1.63
C ILE A 158 0.11 9.86 1.13
N PRO A 159 0.35 10.72 0.11
CA PRO A 159 -0.71 11.49 -0.51
C PRO A 159 -1.70 10.59 -1.24
N ILE A 160 -2.92 11.10 -1.42
CA ILE A 160 -3.97 10.41 -2.16
C ILE A 160 -3.45 9.90 -3.50
N THR A 161 -3.87 8.69 -3.85
CA THR A 161 -3.58 8.07 -5.14
C THR A 161 -4.88 7.86 -5.90
N TYR A 162 -4.94 8.41 -7.10
CA TYR A 162 -5.99 8.14 -8.08
C TYR A 162 -5.55 7.00 -8.98
N TRP A 163 -6.48 6.16 -9.37
CA TRP A 163 -6.20 5.01 -10.22
C TRP A 163 -7.29 4.77 -11.25
N ARG A 164 -6.92 4.07 -12.31
CA ARG A 164 -7.83 3.55 -13.32
C ARG A 164 -7.23 2.30 -13.94
N LYS A 165 -8.09 1.38 -14.33
CA LYS A 165 -7.74 0.24 -15.14
C LYS A 165 -8.42 0.34 -16.50
N ASP A 166 -7.63 0.18 -17.56
CA ASP A 166 -8.10 0.13 -18.94
C ASP A 166 -7.82 -1.24 -19.55
N THR A 167 -8.56 -1.58 -20.58
CA THR A 167 -8.33 -2.78 -21.38
C THR A 167 -8.41 -2.44 -22.85
N TYR A 168 -7.54 -3.05 -23.67
CA TYR A 168 -7.61 -2.91 -25.10
C TYR A 168 -7.12 -4.19 -25.80
N THR A 169 -7.38 -4.30 -27.11
CA THR A 169 -6.84 -5.36 -27.95
C THR A 169 -5.90 -4.76 -28.97
N ASP A 170 -4.69 -5.28 -29.06
CA ASP A 170 -3.66 -4.81 -29.99
C ASP A 170 -3.89 -5.29 -31.43
N GLY A 171 -3.02 -4.85 -32.35
CA GLY A 171 -3.07 -5.24 -33.76
C GLY A 171 -2.80 -6.73 -34.02
N SER A 172 -2.28 -7.46 -33.03
CA SER A 172 -2.05 -8.92 -33.05
C SER A 172 -3.20 -9.71 -32.44
N SER A 173 -4.28 -9.03 -32.03
CA SER A 173 -5.43 -9.58 -31.32
C SER A 173 -5.12 -10.04 -29.90
N HIS A 174 -4.03 -9.55 -29.30
CA HIS A 174 -3.74 -9.76 -27.88
C HIS A 174 -4.55 -8.80 -27.02
N GLN A 175 -5.09 -9.29 -25.95
CA GLN A 175 -5.78 -8.49 -24.96
C GLN A 175 -4.76 -7.94 -23.95
N HIS A 176 -4.85 -6.66 -23.69
CA HIS A 176 -4.01 -5.93 -22.74
C HIS A 176 -4.81 -5.39 -21.55
N GLU A 177 -4.18 -5.34 -20.40
CA GLU A 177 -4.64 -4.57 -19.23
C GLU A 177 -3.62 -3.47 -18.92
N VAL A 178 -4.11 -2.24 -18.76
CA VAL A 178 -3.28 -1.10 -18.39
C VAL A 178 -3.73 -0.56 -17.04
N TRP A 179 -2.84 -0.59 -16.08
CA TRP A 179 -3.08 -0.06 -14.74
C TRP A 179 -2.43 1.30 -14.63
N LEU A 180 -3.22 2.32 -14.28
CA LEU A 180 -2.82 3.72 -14.26
C LEU A 180 -2.95 4.30 -12.86
N ILE A 181 -1.96 5.10 -12.44
CA ILE A 181 -1.94 5.81 -11.15
C ILE A 181 -1.45 7.25 -11.30
N SER A 182 -1.95 8.12 -10.44
CA SER A 182 -1.47 9.50 -10.27
C SER A 182 -1.75 10.00 -8.86
N ASN A 183 -1.04 11.04 -8.41
CA ASN A 183 -1.39 11.80 -7.19
C ASN A 183 -2.46 12.86 -7.44
N GLU A 184 -2.80 13.10 -8.69
CA GLU A 184 -3.84 14.05 -9.10
C GLU A 184 -4.95 13.32 -9.85
N GLU A 185 -6.16 13.81 -9.72
CA GLU A 185 -7.30 13.27 -10.46
C GLU A 185 -7.08 13.43 -11.97
N PHE A 186 -7.31 12.38 -12.72
CA PHE A 186 -7.23 12.36 -14.17
C PHE A 186 -8.49 11.73 -14.76
N ILE A 187 -8.65 11.82 -16.09
CA ILE A 187 -9.89 11.42 -16.77
C ILE A 187 -10.32 10.00 -16.38
N ASP A 188 -11.59 9.89 -15.95
CA ASP A 188 -12.23 8.63 -15.51
C ASP A 188 -11.49 7.90 -14.38
N SER A 189 -10.56 8.55 -13.70
CA SER A 189 -9.93 8.00 -12.51
C SER A 189 -10.82 8.16 -11.27
N ALA A 190 -10.52 7.39 -10.24
CA ALA A 190 -11.11 7.51 -8.92
C ALA A 190 -10.02 7.40 -7.86
N PRO A 191 -10.21 7.98 -6.66
CA PRO A 191 -9.34 7.69 -5.54
C PRO A 191 -9.29 6.18 -5.29
N HIS A 192 -8.10 5.67 -4.97
CA HIS A 192 -8.00 4.26 -4.61
C HIS A 192 -8.83 3.98 -3.34
N PRO A 193 -9.58 2.86 -3.25
CA PRO A 193 -10.47 2.59 -2.12
C PRO A 193 -9.82 2.65 -0.73
N TRP A 194 -8.54 2.42 -0.62
CA TRP A 194 -7.79 2.56 0.63
C TRP A 194 -7.87 3.98 1.23
N PHE A 195 -8.09 5.01 0.41
CA PHE A 195 -8.21 6.41 0.86
C PHE A 195 -9.62 6.79 1.34
N PHE A 196 -10.59 5.90 1.22
CA PHE A 196 -11.91 6.13 1.82
C PHE A 196 -11.86 5.81 3.31
N THR A 197 -12.18 6.79 4.15
CA THR A 197 -12.17 6.64 5.60
C THR A 197 -13.56 6.85 6.17
N GLY A 198 -13.95 5.92 7.07
CA GLY A 198 -15.15 6.06 7.89
C GLY A 198 -16.48 5.85 7.16
N SER A 199 -17.55 6.03 7.92
CA SER A 199 -18.93 5.70 7.56
C SER A 199 -19.58 6.59 6.52
N GLY A 200 -18.92 7.63 6.06
CA GLY A 200 -19.49 8.62 5.13
C GLY A 200 -18.86 8.59 3.72
N GLY A 201 -17.90 7.72 3.46
CA GLY A 201 -17.17 7.71 2.19
C GLY A 201 -16.32 8.97 1.97
N ALA A 202 -15.97 9.68 3.04
CA ALA A 202 -15.04 10.80 2.96
C ALA A 202 -13.68 10.30 2.47
N THR A 203 -13.07 11.03 1.54
CA THR A 203 -11.77 10.69 0.98
C THR A 203 -10.69 11.39 1.78
N ALA A 204 -9.78 10.63 2.39
CA ALA A 204 -8.60 11.20 3.03
C ALA A 204 -7.62 11.69 1.96
N GLN A 205 -7.14 12.91 2.09
CA GLN A 205 -6.11 13.45 1.19
C GLN A 205 -4.73 12.86 1.48
N VAL A 206 -4.56 12.30 2.66
CA VAL A 206 -3.31 11.70 3.13
C VAL A 206 -3.63 10.50 4.00
N GLN A 207 -2.86 9.45 3.86
CA GLN A 207 -2.83 8.31 4.77
C GLN A 207 -1.42 8.17 5.37
N TYR A 208 -1.35 7.58 6.56
CA TYR A 208 -0.09 7.30 7.23
C TYR A 208 0.04 5.80 7.46
N VAL A 209 1.21 5.25 7.12
CA VAL A 209 1.57 3.86 7.36
C VAL A 209 2.89 3.81 8.10
N ALA A 210 3.00 2.93 9.06
CA ALA A 210 4.24 2.71 9.79
C ALA A 210 5.38 2.32 8.83
N MET A 211 6.51 3.01 8.94
CA MET A 211 7.71 2.67 8.16
C MET A 211 8.21 1.28 8.52
N PHE A 212 8.06 0.89 9.77
CA PHE A 212 8.54 -0.39 10.31
C PHE A 212 7.38 -1.31 10.70
N LYS A 213 7.64 -2.61 10.74
CA LYS A 213 6.72 -3.57 11.35
C LYS A 213 6.54 -3.24 12.84
N GLY A 214 5.35 -3.51 13.38
CA GLY A 214 4.97 -3.08 14.71
C GLY A 214 5.83 -3.70 15.82
N VAL A 215 6.30 -2.87 16.73
CA VAL A 215 7.04 -3.22 17.95
C VAL A 215 6.13 -3.01 19.17
N LEU A 216 6.17 -3.89 20.17
CA LEU A 216 5.43 -3.68 21.41
C LEU A 216 6.19 -2.78 22.38
N THR A 217 5.47 -1.78 22.92
CA THR A 217 5.88 -0.99 24.08
C THR A 217 4.85 -1.15 25.20
N ASP A 218 5.24 -0.83 26.42
CA ASP A 218 4.26 -0.65 27.49
C ASP A 218 3.41 0.61 27.28
N SER A 219 2.48 0.86 28.18
CA SER A 219 1.58 2.02 28.13
C SER A 219 2.31 3.37 28.21
N SER A 220 3.53 3.40 28.75
CA SER A 220 4.39 4.59 28.81
C SER A 220 5.23 4.80 27.55
N GLY A 221 5.15 3.87 26.59
CA GLY A 221 5.96 3.87 25.38
C GLY A 221 7.38 3.32 25.56
N THR A 222 7.66 2.65 26.69
CA THR A 222 8.94 1.97 26.88
C THR A 222 8.92 0.66 26.11
N PRO A 223 9.88 0.44 25.19
CA PRO A 223 9.93 -0.79 24.40
C PRO A 223 10.11 -2.02 25.30
N LYS A 224 9.36 -3.06 25.00
CA LYS A 224 9.47 -4.33 25.70
C LYS A 224 10.62 -5.13 25.17
N THR A 225 11.45 -5.64 26.07
CA THR A 225 12.60 -6.49 25.74
C THR A 225 12.21 -7.95 25.79
N GLN A 226 12.82 -8.74 24.93
CA GLN A 226 12.62 -10.18 24.88
C GLN A 226 13.41 -10.88 25.98
N SER A 227 12.85 -11.96 26.49
CA SER A 227 13.55 -12.84 27.44
C SER A 227 14.51 -13.82 26.75
N ALA A 228 14.28 -14.12 25.49
CA ALA A 228 15.12 -14.99 24.67
C ALA A 228 14.92 -14.65 23.18
N GLU A 229 15.92 -14.94 22.36
CA GLU A 229 15.92 -14.64 20.93
C GLU A 229 14.75 -15.24 20.14
N SER A 230 14.38 -16.46 20.46
CA SER A 230 13.33 -17.21 19.78
C SER A 230 11.91 -16.89 20.26
N THR A 231 11.77 -16.05 21.27
CA THR A 231 10.48 -15.83 21.93
C THR A 231 10.01 -14.39 21.76
N PRO A 232 8.91 -14.14 21.02
CA PRO A 232 8.30 -12.82 20.95
C PRO A 232 7.89 -12.29 22.33
N VAL A 233 7.93 -10.97 22.50
CA VAL A 233 7.40 -10.32 23.70
C VAL A 233 5.92 -10.59 23.88
N SER A 234 5.49 -10.84 25.12
CA SER A 234 4.09 -11.06 25.44
C SER A 234 3.34 -9.74 25.58
N PHE A 235 2.12 -9.70 25.05
CA PHE A 235 1.19 -8.58 25.21
C PHE A 235 0.64 -8.52 26.65
N ALA A 236 0.55 -7.32 27.19
CA ALA A 236 -0.17 -7.01 28.43
C ALA A 236 -1.21 -5.91 28.14
N THR A 237 -2.26 -5.85 28.98
CA THR A 237 -3.28 -4.80 28.84
C THR A 237 -2.64 -3.40 28.89
N GLY A 238 -2.97 -2.56 27.91
CA GLY A 238 -2.40 -1.21 27.77
C GLY A 238 -1.12 -1.13 26.95
N ASP A 239 -0.51 -2.27 26.54
CA ASP A 239 0.62 -2.24 25.61
C ASP A 239 0.21 -1.62 24.28
N ARG A 240 1.17 -0.94 23.66
CA ARG A 240 1.00 -0.21 22.41
C ARG A 240 1.77 -0.87 21.28
N LEU A 241 1.21 -0.90 20.09
CA LEU A 241 1.92 -1.25 18.86
C LEU A 241 2.53 0.02 18.27
N ARG A 242 3.84 0.05 18.11
CA ARG A 242 4.60 1.24 17.74
C ARG A 242 5.48 1.02 16.51
N SER A 243 5.72 2.07 15.76
CA SER A 243 6.72 2.11 14.69
C SER A 243 7.96 2.86 15.18
N ILE A 244 8.91 2.13 15.75
CA ILE A 244 10.14 2.66 16.35
C ILE A 244 11.34 1.82 15.93
N MET A 245 12.55 2.39 16.03
CA MET A 245 13.79 1.72 15.62
C MET A 245 14.38 0.82 16.69
N GLY A 246 15.11 -0.20 16.28
CA GLY A 246 16.07 -0.98 17.06
C GLY A 246 15.47 -2.11 17.89
N TYR A 247 14.22 -2.48 17.67
CA TYR A 247 13.56 -3.59 18.36
C TYR A 247 13.03 -4.60 17.37
N ARG A 248 12.91 -5.85 17.80
CA ARG A 248 12.27 -6.86 16.94
C ARG A 248 10.78 -6.61 16.82
N PRO A 249 10.23 -6.84 15.62
CA PRO A 249 8.78 -6.78 15.44
C PRO A 249 8.05 -7.70 16.43
N ALA A 250 6.88 -7.30 16.85
CA ALA A 250 6.01 -8.12 17.69
C ALA A 250 5.53 -9.37 16.93
N GLY A 251 5.29 -10.44 17.66
CA GLY A 251 4.77 -11.69 17.12
C GLY A 251 3.97 -12.47 18.15
N ASN A 252 3.49 -13.65 17.77
CA ASN A 252 2.75 -14.58 18.65
C ASN A 252 1.50 -13.96 19.31
N MET A 253 0.81 -13.11 18.57
CA MET A 253 -0.45 -12.49 18.96
C MET A 253 -1.49 -12.72 17.88
N SER A 254 -2.77 -12.79 18.28
CA SER A 254 -3.87 -12.81 17.32
C SER A 254 -4.08 -11.44 16.68
N ARG A 255 -4.76 -11.39 15.54
CA ARG A 255 -5.16 -10.13 14.90
C ARG A 255 -5.89 -9.18 15.87
N ALA A 256 -6.83 -9.70 16.66
CA ALA A 256 -7.57 -8.93 17.66
C ALA A 256 -6.64 -8.30 18.70
N THR A 257 -5.61 -9.03 19.15
CA THR A 257 -4.61 -8.52 20.09
C THR A 257 -3.76 -7.42 19.46
N PHE A 258 -3.30 -7.61 18.22
CA PHE A 258 -2.58 -6.58 17.48
C PHE A 258 -3.43 -5.32 17.29
N ARG A 259 -4.72 -5.48 16.93
CA ARG A 259 -5.67 -4.35 16.82
C ARG A 259 -5.81 -3.59 18.13
N THR A 260 -5.92 -4.31 19.25
CA THR A 260 -5.98 -3.67 20.58
C THR A 260 -4.73 -2.87 20.86
N ALA A 261 -3.55 -3.42 20.58
CA ALA A 261 -2.28 -2.72 20.76
C ALA A 261 -2.15 -1.49 19.84
N ALA A 262 -2.64 -1.58 18.59
CA ALA A 262 -2.69 -0.44 17.67
C ALA A 262 -3.65 0.65 18.15
N ALA A 263 -4.84 0.27 18.62
CA ALA A 263 -5.82 1.22 19.16
C ALA A 263 -5.31 1.91 20.44
N ASN A 264 -4.58 1.21 21.31
CA ASN A 264 -3.91 1.81 22.46
C ASN A 264 -2.88 2.88 22.07
N ASN A 265 -2.38 2.82 20.83
CA ASN A 265 -1.48 3.80 20.24
C ASN A 265 -2.21 4.78 19.28
N HIS A 266 -3.53 4.91 19.40
CA HIS A 266 -4.36 5.81 18.58
C HIS A 266 -4.28 5.56 17.05
N GLY A 267 -3.88 4.34 16.66
CA GLY A 267 -3.83 3.89 15.27
C GLY A 267 -4.68 2.65 15.02
N TYR A 268 -4.54 2.09 13.85
CA TYR A 268 -5.19 0.84 13.42
C TYR A 268 -4.22 -0.03 12.63
N LEU A 269 -4.59 -1.26 12.31
CA LEU A 269 -3.78 -2.13 11.46
C LEU A 269 -4.06 -1.85 9.99
N THR A 270 -3.05 -2.03 9.16
CA THR A 270 -3.25 -2.03 7.71
C THR A 270 -4.29 -3.08 7.31
N ASN A 271 -5.07 -2.74 6.30
CA ASN A 271 -6.16 -3.59 5.79
C ASN A 271 -5.80 -4.21 4.43
N LEU A 272 -6.72 -5.00 3.88
CA LEU A 272 -6.51 -5.63 2.59
C LEU A 272 -6.43 -4.60 1.44
N LEU A 273 -7.17 -3.49 1.52
CA LEU A 273 -7.13 -2.43 0.51
C LEU A 273 -5.79 -1.69 0.48
N TYR A 274 -5.15 -1.53 1.63
CA TYR A 274 -3.76 -1.06 1.68
C TYR A 274 -2.83 -2.01 0.93
N ARG A 275 -3.01 -3.33 1.10
CA ARG A 275 -2.18 -4.33 0.42
C ARG A 275 -2.38 -4.29 -1.10
N GLU A 276 -3.62 -4.12 -1.54
CA GLU A 276 -3.95 -3.94 -2.97
C GLU A 276 -3.28 -2.70 -3.54
N TRP A 277 -3.42 -1.58 -2.85
CA TRP A 277 -2.75 -0.33 -3.21
C TRP A 277 -1.23 -0.51 -3.28
N LEU A 278 -0.63 -1.15 -2.27
CA LEU A 278 0.82 -1.40 -2.24
C LEU A 278 1.26 -2.27 -3.42
N THR A 279 0.51 -3.33 -3.75
CA THR A 279 0.80 -4.20 -4.89
C THR A 279 0.78 -3.42 -6.21
N LEU A 280 -0.22 -2.58 -6.39
CA LEU A 280 -0.35 -1.73 -7.58
C LEU A 280 0.80 -0.72 -7.68
N MET A 281 1.08 -0.03 -6.58
CA MET A 281 2.14 0.99 -6.53
C MET A 281 3.52 0.40 -6.79
N THR A 282 3.84 -0.72 -6.17
CA THR A 282 5.13 -1.40 -6.36
C THR A 282 5.27 -1.94 -7.77
N ALA A 283 4.21 -2.53 -8.33
CA ALA A 283 4.23 -3.05 -9.68
C ALA A 283 4.49 -1.95 -10.72
N ILE A 284 3.82 -0.82 -10.62
CA ILE A 284 4.01 0.31 -11.54
C ILE A 284 5.39 0.94 -11.35
N ASP A 285 5.81 1.20 -10.10
CA ASP A 285 7.11 1.81 -9.82
C ASP A 285 8.28 0.95 -10.36
N CYS A 286 8.18 -0.36 -10.23
CA CYS A 286 9.24 -1.29 -10.61
C CYS A 286 9.08 -1.89 -12.01
N GLY A 287 7.90 -1.78 -12.62
CA GLY A 287 7.62 -2.33 -13.96
C GLY A 287 7.33 -3.82 -13.98
N SER A 288 6.99 -4.41 -12.82
CA SER A 288 6.71 -5.85 -12.70
C SER A 288 5.89 -6.13 -11.45
N PHE A 289 5.02 -7.14 -11.54
CA PHE A 289 4.41 -7.76 -10.35
C PHE A 289 5.31 -8.79 -9.66
N ASN A 290 6.49 -9.07 -10.19
CA ASN A 290 7.42 -10.00 -9.57
C ASN A 290 8.11 -9.34 -8.36
N SER A 291 7.61 -9.62 -7.17
CA SER A 291 8.11 -9.05 -5.92
C SER A 291 9.55 -9.47 -5.59
N ASP A 292 10.01 -10.64 -6.03
CA ASP A 292 11.40 -11.06 -5.85
C ASP A 292 12.39 -10.12 -6.55
N ALA A 293 12.03 -9.65 -7.76
CA ALA A 293 12.86 -8.69 -8.46
C ALA A 293 12.90 -7.33 -7.76
N ILE A 294 11.79 -6.92 -7.11
CA ILE A 294 11.69 -5.67 -6.36
C ILE A 294 12.48 -5.75 -5.06
N SER A 295 12.40 -6.90 -4.36
CA SER A 295 13.10 -7.12 -3.10
C SER A 295 14.56 -7.53 -3.27
N PHE A 296 15.13 -7.42 -4.46
CA PHE A 296 16.50 -7.86 -4.78
C PHE A 296 16.76 -9.34 -4.46
N GLY A 297 15.72 -10.17 -4.42
CA GLY A 297 15.81 -11.57 -4.02
C GLY A 297 15.99 -11.80 -2.52
N LEU A 298 15.97 -10.75 -1.69
CA LEU A 298 16.21 -10.85 -0.25
C LEU A 298 15.06 -11.54 0.52
N ALA A 299 13.88 -11.57 -0.06
CA ALA A 299 12.73 -12.28 0.47
C ALA A 299 12.81 -13.80 0.25
N ASN A 300 13.74 -14.26 -0.60
CA ASN A 300 13.79 -15.64 -1.07
C ASN A 300 14.65 -16.53 -0.15
N LEU A 301 14.30 -16.63 1.11
CA LEU A 301 14.92 -17.50 2.09
C LEU A 301 14.11 -18.77 2.29
N SER A 302 14.80 -19.88 2.57
CA SER A 302 14.16 -21.19 2.73
C SER A 302 14.05 -21.66 4.19
N ALA A 303 14.61 -20.93 5.13
CA ALA A 303 14.57 -21.26 6.55
C ALA A 303 14.41 -19.98 7.37
N TRP A 304 13.41 -19.97 8.27
CA TRP A 304 13.10 -18.84 9.12
C TRP A 304 12.64 -19.30 10.50
N ASP A 305 13.09 -18.58 11.50
CA ASP A 305 12.50 -18.58 12.83
C ASP A 305 12.45 -17.14 13.37
N TYR A 306 11.80 -16.94 14.52
CA TYR A 306 11.69 -15.60 15.08
C TYR A 306 13.06 -15.00 15.47
N ALA A 307 14.02 -15.84 15.80
CA ALA A 307 15.37 -15.41 16.11
C ALA A 307 16.12 -14.83 14.89
N SER A 308 15.71 -15.20 13.68
CA SER A 308 16.29 -14.70 12.44
C SER A 308 15.82 -13.28 12.08
N LEU A 309 14.72 -12.79 12.66
CA LEU A 309 14.21 -11.43 12.39
C LEU A 309 15.22 -10.37 12.82
N ARG A 310 15.36 -9.37 11.99
CA ARG A 310 16.13 -8.16 12.30
C ARG A 310 15.35 -7.22 13.21
N THR A 311 16.07 -6.36 13.89
CA THR A 311 15.48 -5.21 14.56
C THR A 311 15.06 -4.17 13.53
N THR A 312 14.01 -3.42 13.84
CA THR A 312 13.45 -2.36 12.99
C THR A 312 14.41 -1.17 12.81
N GLY A 313 14.23 -0.41 11.74
CA GLY A 313 15.01 0.79 11.45
C GLY A 313 16.36 0.54 10.79
N ARG A 314 16.60 -0.68 10.33
CA ARG A 314 17.84 -0.99 9.61
C ARG A 314 17.88 -0.39 8.21
N ALA A 315 16.73 -0.29 7.56
CA ALA A 315 16.62 0.36 6.26
C ALA A 315 16.38 1.87 6.35
N SER A 316 16.41 2.46 7.53
CA SER A 316 16.13 3.89 7.73
C SER A 316 17.08 4.81 6.97
N HIS A 317 18.30 4.39 6.71
CA HIS A 317 19.27 5.16 5.91
C HIS A 317 18.88 5.33 4.43
N PHE A 318 17.90 4.58 3.95
CA PHE A 318 17.33 4.81 2.61
C PHE A 318 16.24 5.89 2.62
N GLY A 319 15.76 6.32 3.79
CA GLY A 319 14.67 7.30 3.88
C GLY A 319 13.47 6.86 3.07
N CYS A 320 13.04 7.69 2.11
CA CYS A 320 11.98 7.38 1.15
C CYS A 320 12.49 6.76 -0.16
N GLN A 321 13.72 6.30 -0.21
CA GLN A 321 14.29 5.62 -1.37
C GLN A 321 14.09 4.11 -1.28
N THR A 322 14.46 3.42 -2.36
CA THR A 322 14.47 1.96 -2.40
C THR A 322 15.91 1.45 -2.32
N GLY A 323 16.14 0.44 -1.55
CA GLY A 323 17.46 -0.18 -1.43
C GLY A 323 17.46 -1.46 -0.60
N GLU A 324 18.57 -2.16 -0.63
CA GLU A 324 18.82 -3.35 0.17
C GLU A 324 19.86 -3.07 1.26
N ILE A 325 19.75 -3.79 2.37
CA ILE A 325 20.79 -3.81 3.40
C ILE A 325 21.58 -5.08 3.23
N THR A 326 22.82 -4.95 2.80
CA THR A 326 23.73 -6.10 2.71
C THR A 326 24.21 -6.52 4.11
N ALA A 327 24.61 -7.78 4.25
CA ALA A 327 25.10 -8.31 5.53
C ALA A 327 26.32 -7.53 6.05
N ASP A 328 27.20 -7.10 5.15
CA ASP A 328 28.41 -6.36 5.50
C ASP A 328 28.13 -4.95 6.00
N GLU A 329 27.13 -4.27 5.44
CA GLU A 329 26.71 -2.94 5.89
C GLU A 329 26.11 -2.97 7.30
N THR A 330 25.54 -4.09 7.70
CA THR A 330 24.94 -4.22 9.04
C THR A 330 25.96 -4.44 10.15
N GLU A 331 27.16 -4.84 9.83
CA GLU A 331 28.20 -5.19 10.80
C GLU A 331 29.38 -4.21 10.82
N SER A 332 29.66 -3.53 9.71
CA SER A 332 30.91 -2.77 9.57
C SER A 332 30.77 -1.26 9.32
N THR A 333 29.64 -0.77 8.92
CA THR A 333 29.50 0.63 8.46
C THR A 333 28.89 1.59 9.45
N GLY A 334 28.61 1.15 10.67
CA GLY A 334 28.07 2.05 11.71
C GLY A 334 26.63 2.50 11.49
N LEU A 335 25.90 1.86 10.61
CA LEU A 335 24.47 2.06 10.45
C LEU A 335 23.76 1.72 11.76
N ASP A 336 23.61 2.72 12.62
CA ASP A 336 22.91 2.63 13.90
C ASP A 336 23.35 1.48 14.82
N LEU A 337 24.59 1.03 14.69
CA LEU A 337 25.17 0.05 15.62
C LEU A 337 25.00 0.51 17.07
N ASP A 338 25.19 1.79 17.33
CA ASP A 338 24.98 2.38 18.65
C ASP A 338 23.53 2.24 19.11
N LEU A 339 22.58 2.46 18.21
CA LEU A 339 21.16 2.32 18.50
C LEU A 339 20.78 0.86 18.77
N LEU A 340 21.28 -0.06 17.98
CA LEU A 340 21.07 -1.50 18.16
C LEU A 340 21.72 -2.01 19.44
N THR A 341 22.92 -1.56 19.74
CA THR A 341 23.66 -1.89 20.97
C THR A 341 22.93 -1.39 22.20
N MET A 342 22.40 -0.18 22.15
CA MET A 342 21.65 0.40 23.27
C MET A 342 20.35 -0.36 23.61
N LYS A 343 19.71 -1.01 22.65
CA LYS A 343 18.38 -1.61 22.84
C LYS A 343 18.39 -3.10 23.07
N ASP A 344 19.33 -3.79 22.47
CA ASP A 344 19.46 -5.24 22.63
C ASP A 344 20.41 -5.62 23.78
N GLY A 345 20.69 -4.67 24.69
CA GLY A 345 21.56 -4.93 25.84
C GLY A 345 23.00 -5.24 25.46
N GLY A 346 23.48 -4.74 24.33
CA GLY A 346 24.83 -4.96 23.81
C GLY A 346 25.02 -6.22 22.98
N SER A 347 23.93 -6.94 22.70
CA SER A 347 23.99 -8.14 21.87
C SER A 347 23.43 -7.88 20.48
N ILE A 348 24.30 -7.70 19.50
CA ILE A 348 23.94 -7.98 18.10
C ILE A 348 23.73 -9.48 18.04
N TRP A 349 22.49 -9.89 17.90
CA TRP A 349 22.15 -11.29 17.96
C TRP A 349 22.72 -12.01 16.75
N ASN A 350 23.80 -12.73 16.98
CA ASN A 350 24.48 -13.53 16.00
C ASN A 350 23.75 -14.86 15.86
N VAL A 351 22.75 -14.93 14.99
CA VAL A 351 22.21 -16.21 14.57
C VAL A 351 23.15 -16.75 13.50
N SER A 352 23.89 -17.80 13.83
CA SER A 352 24.74 -18.50 12.87
C SER A 352 23.85 -19.14 11.81
N GLY A 353 23.90 -18.64 10.59
CA GLY A 353 23.48 -19.40 9.42
C GLY A 353 22.49 -18.75 8.48
N SER A 354 21.39 -18.16 8.85
CA SER A 354 20.42 -17.63 7.90
C SER A 354 19.68 -16.44 8.51
N ARG A 355 20.24 -15.26 8.34
CA ARG A 355 19.58 -14.04 8.77
C ARG A 355 18.62 -13.57 7.70
N VAL A 356 17.40 -13.18 8.12
CA VAL A 356 16.52 -12.40 7.28
C VAL A 356 17.20 -11.08 6.98
N VAL A 357 17.39 -10.77 5.71
CA VAL A 357 17.96 -9.49 5.29
C VAL A 357 16.81 -8.53 5.05
N SER A 358 16.84 -7.37 5.71
CA SER A 358 15.84 -6.33 5.50
C SER A 358 16.08 -5.59 4.19
N PHE A 359 15.00 -5.12 3.58
CA PHE A 359 15.06 -4.23 2.42
C PHE A 359 14.04 -3.08 2.61
N CYS A 360 14.20 -2.05 1.83
CA CYS A 360 13.33 -0.90 1.86
C CYS A 360 12.74 -0.64 0.47
N TRP A 361 11.43 -0.39 0.42
CA TRP A 361 10.79 0.18 -0.76
C TRP A 361 10.11 1.49 -0.38
N ARG A 362 10.61 2.60 -0.93
CA ARG A 362 10.06 3.95 -0.74
C ARG A 362 9.77 4.32 0.72
N GLY A 363 10.68 3.95 1.62
CA GLY A 363 10.55 4.23 3.05
C GLY A 363 9.80 3.17 3.86
N LEU A 364 9.26 2.15 3.23
CA LEU A 364 8.68 0.99 3.92
C LEU A 364 9.75 -0.09 4.08
N GLU A 365 10.14 -0.36 5.32
CA GLU A 365 11.02 -1.47 5.65
C GLU A 365 10.23 -2.78 5.67
N ASP A 366 10.74 -3.79 5.00
CA ASP A 366 10.14 -5.12 4.88
C ASP A 366 8.64 -5.06 4.56
N PRO A 367 8.22 -4.39 3.47
CA PRO A 367 6.79 -4.26 3.14
C PRO A 367 6.11 -5.59 2.80
N TRP A 368 6.89 -6.62 2.51
CA TRP A 368 6.51 -8.05 2.42
C TRP A 368 7.68 -8.91 2.89
N ALA A 369 7.52 -10.24 2.88
CA ALA A 369 8.48 -11.18 3.45
C ALA A 369 8.78 -10.92 4.93
N ALA A 370 9.95 -11.32 5.42
CA ALA A 370 10.34 -11.26 6.81
C ALA A 370 9.31 -11.88 7.77
N GLN A 371 8.14 -11.27 7.93
CA GLN A 371 7.05 -11.73 8.79
C GLN A 371 5.70 -11.42 8.15
N TRP A 372 4.76 -12.36 8.18
CA TRP A 372 3.38 -12.15 7.77
C TRP A 372 2.77 -10.93 8.44
N GLU A 373 1.97 -10.18 7.72
CA GLU A 373 1.14 -9.11 8.29
C GLU A 373 -0.32 -9.52 8.28
N PHE A 374 -1.02 -9.32 9.40
CA PHE A 374 -2.47 -9.42 9.40
C PHE A 374 -3.07 -8.28 8.59
N ALA A 375 -3.92 -8.61 7.62
CA ALA A 375 -4.84 -7.65 7.03
C ALA A 375 -6.08 -7.54 7.90
N ASP A 376 -6.39 -6.34 8.38
CA ASP A 376 -7.55 -6.09 9.21
C ASP A 376 -8.77 -5.66 8.40
N GLY A 377 -9.93 -5.53 9.03
CA GLY A 377 -11.17 -5.17 8.36
C GLY A 377 -11.64 -6.20 7.32
N CYS A 378 -11.12 -7.42 7.36
CA CYS A 378 -11.54 -8.49 6.46
C CYS A 378 -11.54 -9.86 7.12
N GLN A 379 -12.35 -10.75 6.56
CA GLN A 379 -12.46 -12.15 6.97
C GLN A 379 -12.79 -13.00 5.75
N LYS A 380 -12.03 -14.06 5.54
CA LYS A 380 -12.43 -15.09 4.58
C LYS A 380 -13.45 -16.01 5.24
N TYR A 381 -14.47 -16.40 4.50
CA TYR A 381 -15.37 -17.49 4.86
C TYR A 381 -15.41 -18.55 3.76
N GLN A 382 -15.34 -19.80 4.16
CA GLN A 382 -15.47 -20.95 3.26
C GLN A 382 -16.54 -21.90 3.77
N ASN A 383 -17.46 -22.30 2.87
CA ASN A 383 -18.48 -23.28 3.21
C ASN A 383 -17.87 -24.67 3.43
N ALA A 384 -18.52 -25.44 4.32
CA ALA A 384 -18.10 -26.78 4.70
C ALA A 384 -18.21 -27.83 3.59
N THR A 385 -19.09 -27.60 2.59
CA THR A 385 -19.19 -28.50 1.44
C THR A 385 -18.16 -28.13 0.39
N ALA A 386 -17.17 -28.98 0.24
CA ALA A 386 -15.96 -28.76 -0.55
C ALA A 386 -16.17 -28.40 -2.04
N ASP A 387 -17.39 -28.54 -2.57
CA ASP A 387 -17.71 -28.33 -3.97
C ASP A 387 -18.69 -27.17 -4.25
N ASP A 388 -19.30 -26.60 -3.22
CA ASP A 388 -20.18 -25.43 -3.37
C ASP A 388 -19.48 -24.12 -2.94
N TYR A 389 -18.79 -23.51 -3.89
CA TYR A 389 -18.13 -22.21 -3.70
C TYR A 389 -19.11 -21.03 -3.78
N SER A 390 -20.38 -21.27 -4.08
CA SER A 390 -21.39 -20.22 -4.20
C SER A 390 -21.59 -19.44 -2.91
N GLN A 391 -21.17 -19.99 -1.77
CA GLN A 391 -21.23 -19.39 -0.44
C GLN A 391 -19.84 -19.17 0.18
N SER A 392 -18.79 -19.14 -0.61
CA SER A 392 -17.44 -18.82 -0.14
C SER A 392 -17.05 -17.43 -0.64
N GLY A 393 -16.35 -16.68 0.19
CA GLY A 393 -15.96 -15.32 -0.17
C GLY A 393 -15.25 -14.57 0.95
N TYR A 394 -15.21 -13.25 0.80
CA TYR A 394 -14.65 -12.32 1.78
C TYR A 394 -15.70 -11.38 2.33
N TRP A 395 -15.61 -11.13 3.62
CA TRP A 395 -16.14 -9.94 4.25
C TRP A 395 -15.06 -8.87 4.28
N VAL A 396 -15.35 -7.67 3.80
CA VAL A 396 -14.41 -6.55 3.73
C VAL A 396 -15.08 -5.26 4.16
N THR A 397 -14.35 -4.43 4.90
CA THR A 397 -14.78 -3.07 5.24
C THR A 397 -13.59 -2.11 5.34
N ASN A 398 -13.85 -0.83 5.07
CA ASN A 398 -12.94 0.29 5.37
C ASN A 398 -13.29 1.01 6.68
N ASP A 399 -14.42 0.70 7.28
CA ASP A 399 -14.83 1.32 8.53
C ASP A 399 -14.07 0.72 9.71
N ILE A 400 -13.04 1.43 10.16
CA ILE A 400 -12.16 1.02 11.27
C ILE A 400 -12.96 0.73 12.54
N SER A 401 -14.07 1.45 12.76
CA SER A 401 -14.87 1.33 13.98
C SER A 401 -15.54 -0.04 14.16
N ILE A 402 -15.69 -0.78 13.05
CA ILE A 402 -16.32 -2.11 13.06
C ILE A 402 -15.35 -3.26 12.76
N TYR A 403 -14.05 -3.03 12.67
CA TYR A 403 -13.06 -4.08 12.39
C TYR A 403 -13.15 -5.26 13.37
N SER A 404 -13.52 -5.02 14.62
CA SER A 404 -13.67 -6.09 15.64
C SER A 404 -14.74 -7.13 15.30
N ARG A 405 -15.69 -6.82 14.42
CA ARG A 405 -16.72 -7.77 13.99
C ARG A 405 -16.13 -8.97 13.25
N CYS A 406 -15.00 -8.81 12.55
CA CYS A 406 -14.35 -9.94 11.88
C CYS A 406 -13.52 -10.85 12.81
N ASP A 407 -13.55 -10.65 14.14
CA ASP A 407 -12.97 -11.59 15.11
C ASP A 407 -13.93 -12.73 15.48
N SER A 408 -15.18 -12.63 15.08
CA SER A 408 -16.18 -13.68 15.17
C SER A 408 -16.51 -14.22 13.79
N ASP A 409 -16.94 -15.49 13.72
CA ASP A 409 -17.39 -16.08 12.46
C ASP A 409 -18.66 -15.35 11.97
N MET A 410 -18.54 -14.67 10.85
CA MET A 410 -19.62 -13.90 10.24
C MET A 410 -20.51 -14.74 9.32
N GLY A 411 -20.12 -16.01 9.09
CA GLY A 411 -20.83 -16.92 8.18
C GLY A 411 -20.70 -16.52 6.71
N ALA A 412 -21.48 -17.17 5.87
CA ALA A 412 -21.58 -16.81 4.46
C ALA A 412 -22.46 -15.56 4.26
N GLY A 413 -22.05 -14.69 3.33
CA GLY A 413 -22.87 -13.57 2.89
C GLY A 413 -23.90 -13.97 1.83
N GLN A 414 -24.70 -13.02 1.39
CA GLN A 414 -25.68 -13.23 0.33
C GLN A 414 -25.01 -13.25 -1.04
N ALA A 415 -25.38 -14.19 -1.88
CA ALA A 415 -24.90 -14.26 -3.25
C ALA A 415 -25.32 -13.00 -4.02
N GLY A 416 -24.39 -12.36 -4.71
CA GLY A 416 -24.63 -11.17 -5.55
C GLY A 416 -24.33 -9.83 -4.91
N GLU A 417 -23.99 -9.74 -3.63
CA GLU A 417 -23.37 -8.55 -3.06
C GLU A 417 -21.95 -8.40 -3.64
N LYS A 418 -21.74 -7.36 -4.43
CA LYS A 418 -20.42 -7.04 -4.97
C LYS A 418 -19.78 -5.95 -4.13
N PHE A 419 -18.48 -6.04 -3.94
CA PHE A 419 -17.68 -4.92 -3.44
C PHE A 419 -17.80 -3.77 -4.45
N PRO A 420 -18.19 -2.56 -4.04
CA PRO A 420 -18.28 -1.45 -4.97
C PRO A 420 -16.89 -1.08 -5.46
N SER A 421 -16.69 -1.25 -6.75
CA SER A 421 -15.40 -1.03 -7.45
C SER A 421 -14.88 0.41 -7.39
N ARG A 422 -15.71 1.37 -7.00
CA ARG A 422 -15.41 2.81 -7.04
C ARG A 422 -15.89 3.57 -5.82
N GLY A 423 -15.74 3.02 -4.64
CA GLY A 423 -16.07 3.72 -3.41
C GLY A 423 -17.01 2.93 -2.52
N TYR A 424 -16.47 2.49 -1.42
CA TYR A 424 -17.24 1.90 -0.36
C TYR A 424 -17.87 3.02 0.49
N THR A 425 -19.19 3.07 0.54
CA THR A 425 -19.94 4.14 1.22
C THR A 425 -20.76 3.64 2.42
N GLY A 426 -20.33 2.59 3.12
CA GLY A 426 -21.17 2.00 4.16
C GLY A 426 -20.48 1.69 5.47
N ASN A 427 -21.25 1.74 6.57
CA ASN A 427 -20.88 1.32 7.92
C ASN A 427 -21.01 -0.20 8.11
N SER A 428 -20.96 -0.99 7.06
CA SER A 428 -21.15 -2.42 7.08
C SER A 428 -20.04 -3.12 6.33
N PHE A 429 -19.87 -4.40 6.62
CA PHE A 429 -19.05 -5.25 5.78
C PHE A 429 -19.75 -5.52 4.46
N ALA A 430 -19.01 -5.44 3.36
CA ALA A 430 -19.42 -5.95 2.07
C ALA A 430 -19.03 -7.44 1.96
N TRP A 431 -19.88 -8.23 1.32
CA TRP A 431 -19.57 -9.60 0.96
C TRP A 431 -19.12 -9.66 -0.48
N VAL A 432 -17.91 -10.14 -0.69
CA VAL A 432 -17.39 -10.43 -2.03
C VAL A 432 -17.50 -11.92 -2.25
N ASN A 433 -18.55 -12.32 -2.98
CA ASN A 433 -18.73 -13.72 -3.36
C ASN A 433 -17.71 -14.08 -4.43
N HIS A 434 -16.85 -15.01 -4.13
CA HIS A 434 -15.73 -15.32 -5.00
C HIS A 434 -15.45 -16.82 -5.06
N PRO A 435 -15.39 -17.42 -6.28
CA PRO A 435 -14.93 -18.79 -6.43
C PRO A 435 -13.42 -18.84 -6.20
N TRP A 436 -13.01 -19.28 -5.02
CA TRP A 436 -11.62 -19.46 -4.67
C TRP A 436 -10.96 -20.60 -5.39
N PRO A 437 -9.65 -20.51 -5.66
CA PRO A 437 -8.86 -21.70 -5.88
C PRO A 437 -8.91 -22.59 -4.63
N LYS A 438 -9.29 -23.86 -4.78
CA LYS A 438 -9.32 -24.84 -3.69
C LYS A 438 -7.96 -25.06 -3.05
N THR A 439 -6.92 -24.99 -3.87
CA THR A 439 -5.54 -25.25 -3.51
C THR A 439 -4.71 -24.00 -3.72
N GLY A 440 -3.71 -23.82 -2.89
CA GLY A 440 -2.72 -22.77 -3.10
C GLY A 440 -2.02 -22.91 -4.46
N GLY A 441 -1.47 -21.81 -4.94
CA GLY A 441 -0.72 -21.74 -6.19
C GLY A 441 -0.30 -20.31 -6.50
N TYR A 442 0.58 -20.14 -7.48
CA TYR A 442 0.94 -18.81 -7.95
C TYR A 442 -0.27 -18.12 -8.57
N ILE A 443 -0.45 -16.85 -8.25
CA ILE A 443 -1.59 -16.05 -8.68
C ILE A 443 -1.52 -15.83 -10.18
N LYS A 444 -2.61 -16.16 -10.86
CA LYS A 444 -2.75 -15.97 -12.29
C LYS A 444 -3.61 -14.76 -12.64
N THR A 445 -4.72 -14.57 -11.94
CA THR A 445 -5.61 -13.43 -12.16
C THR A 445 -6.17 -12.92 -10.85
N PHE A 446 -6.37 -11.59 -10.79
CA PHE A 446 -7.14 -10.91 -9.76
C PHE A 446 -8.51 -10.50 -10.31
N ASP A 447 -9.47 -10.37 -9.41
CA ASP A 447 -10.72 -9.70 -9.71
C ASP A 447 -10.44 -8.22 -10.07
N PRO A 448 -10.93 -7.76 -11.23
CA PRO A 448 -10.62 -6.39 -11.68
C PRO A 448 -11.22 -5.29 -10.81
N ASP A 449 -12.26 -5.60 -10.05
CA ASP A 449 -12.98 -4.62 -9.25
C ASP A 449 -12.54 -4.62 -7.77
N SER A 450 -12.11 -5.78 -7.24
CA SER A 450 -11.75 -5.96 -5.84
C SER A 450 -10.29 -6.32 -5.60
N PHE A 451 -9.51 -6.60 -6.66
CA PHE A 451 -8.14 -7.08 -6.59
C PHE A 451 -7.95 -8.37 -5.76
N PHE A 452 -9.02 -9.14 -5.57
CA PHE A 452 -8.93 -10.45 -4.92
C PHE A 452 -8.47 -11.53 -5.90
N VAL A 453 -7.74 -12.50 -5.38
CA VAL A 453 -7.23 -13.62 -6.19
C VAL A 453 -8.38 -14.42 -6.80
N LEU A 454 -8.46 -14.46 -8.14
CA LEU A 454 -9.46 -15.23 -8.89
C LEU A 454 -8.97 -16.61 -9.23
N THR A 455 -7.80 -16.70 -9.82
CA THR A 455 -7.25 -17.98 -10.27
C THR A 455 -5.78 -18.09 -9.93
N VAL A 456 -5.34 -19.33 -9.75
CA VAL A 456 -3.94 -19.70 -9.60
C VAL A 456 -3.53 -20.63 -10.75
N GLY A 457 -2.24 -20.75 -11.04
CA GLY A 457 -1.73 -21.62 -12.10
C GLY A 457 -0.52 -21.07 -12.83
N GLY A 458 0.10 -20.05 -12.28
CA GLY A 458 1.38 -19.50 -12.74
C GLY A 458 2.60 -20.19 -12.12
N ALA A 459 3.70 -19.49 -12.16
CA ALA A 459 4.96 -19.77 -11.49
C ALA A 459 5.50 -18.46 -10.89
N SER A 460 6.56 -18.49 -10.11
CA SER A 460 7.15 -17.31 -9.46
C SER A 460 7.56 -16.18 -10.41
N ASN A 461 7.71 -16.45 -11.68
CA ASN A 461 8.10 -15.48 -12.70
C ASN A 461 7.04 -15.28 -13.79
N THR A 462 5.80 -15.77 -13.59
CA THR A 462 4.71 -15.61 -14.54
C THR A 462 3.50 -14.94 -13.91
N TYR A 463 2.74 -14.19 -14.71
CA TYR A 463 1.57 -13.42 -14.30
C TYR A 463 1.91 -12.47 -13.15
N PHE A 464 1.39 -12.68 -11.94
CA PHE A 464 1.66 -11.84 -10.79
C PHE A 464 2.87 -12.30 -9.95
N GLY A 465 3.40 -13.50 -10.20
CA GLY A 465 4.59 -14.01 -9.54
C GLY A 465 4.45 -14.37 -8.05
N ASP A 466 3.41 -13.86 -7.38
CA ASP A 466 3.16 -14.07 -5.95
C ASP A 466 2.23 -15.26 -5.71
N TYR A 467 2.15 -15.74 -4.47
CA TYR A 467 1.44 -16.96 -4.14
C TYR A 467 0.12 -16.69 -3.38
N PHE A 468 -0.85 -17.55 -3.62
CA PHE A 468 -2.07 -17.64 -2.83
C PHE A 468 -2.09 -18.97 -2.07
N TYR A 469 -2.24 -18.92 -0.75
CA TYR A 469 -2.31 -20.11 0.09
C TYR A 469 -3.68 -20.28 0.73
N ASN A 470 -4.33 -21.40 0.41
CA ASN A 470 -5.60 -21.81 0.99
C ASN A 470 -5.52 -23.30 1.37
N ASP A 471 -5.89 -23.64 2.60
CA ASP A 471 -5.90 -25.00 3.10
C ASP A 471 -7.24 -25.74 2.89
N ALA A 472 -8.18 -25.10 2.21
CA ALA A 472 -9.53 -25.60 1.95
C ALA A 472 -10.37 -25.91 3.21
N ASN A 473 -9.94 -25.51 4.41
CA ASN A 473 -10.71 -25.70 5.62
C ASN A 473 -11.93 -24.79 5.67
N ALA A 474 -13.06 -25.34 6.09
CA ALA A 474 -14.32 -24.62 6.25
C ALA A 474 -14.27 -23.58 7.36
N GLY A 475 -15.23 -22.63 7.32
CA GLY A 475 -15.45 -21.59 8.32
C GLY A 475 -14.61 -20.33 8.11
N ALA A 476 -14.63 -19.47 9.11
CA ALA A 476 -13.98 -18.17 9.08
C ALA A 476 -12.46 -18.25 9.30
N ARG A 477 -11.72 -17.45 8.53
CA ARG A 477 -10.25 -17.37 8.57
C ARG A 477 -9.79 -15.91 8.58
N VAL A 478 -8.66 -15.66 9.24
CA VAL A 478 -7.94 -14.40 9.06
C VAL A 478 -7.26 -14.36 7.70
N VAL A 479 -7.03 -13.14 7.22
CA VAL A 479 -6.23 -12.89 6.02
C VAL A 479 -4.85 -12.43 6.48
N CYS A 480 -3.82 -13.14 6.06
CA CYS A 480 -2.42 -12.77 6.25
C CYS A 480 -1.80 -12.46 4.89
N VAL A 481 -0.96 -11.44 4.82
CA VAL A 481 -0.39 -10.94 3.58
C VAL A 481 1.14 -10.81 3.66
N GLY A 482 1.79 -10.79 2.51
CA GLY A 482 3.21 -10.50 2.36
C GLY A 482 4.16 -11.68 2.52
N GLY A 483 3.72 -12.79 3.09
CA GLY A 483 4.58 -13.94 3.35
C GLY A 483 5.54 -13.78 4.51
N ASN A 484 6.43 -14.74 4.70
CA ASN A 484 7.55 -14.66 5.61
C ASN A 484 8.81 -15.25 4.96
N ALA A 485 9.97 -14.98 5.53
CA ALA A 485 11.25 -15.38 4.96
C ALA A 485 11.45 -16.90 4.75
N ALA A 486 10.59 -17.77 5.30
CA ALA A 486 10.61 -19.20 5.05
C ALA A 486 9.85 -19.62 3.79
N ASN A 487 9.09 -18.72 3.17
CA ASN A 487 8.28 -19.02 2.01
C ASN A 487 9.10 -19.02 0.69
N GLY A 488 10.30 -18.46 0.70
CA GLY A 488 11.17 -18.42 -0.48
C GLY A 488 10.53 -17.66 -1.63
N ALA A 489 10.63 -18.16 -2.84
CA ALA A 489 10.08 -17.55 -4.06
C ALA A 489 8.53 -17.46 -4.11
N THR A 490 7.82 -17.92 -3.09
CA THR A 490 6.38 -17.70 -2.97
C THR A 490 6.04 -16.40 -2.26
N ASP A 491 7.01 -15.76 -1.58
CA ASP A 491 6.82 -14.46 -0.94
C ASP A 491 6.55 -13.38 -1.96
N GLY A 492 5.85 -12.35 -1.51
CA GLY A 492 5.63 -11.18 -2.33
C GLY A 492 4.59 -10.23 -1.79
N VAL A 493 4.55 -9.04 -2.38
CA VAL A 493 3.61 -8.00 -1.97
C VAL A 493 2.15 -8.45 -2.14
N GLY A 494 1.85 -9.21 -3.19
CA GLY A 494 0.52 -9.77 -3.46
C GLY A 494 0.24 -11.12 -2.79
N TYR A 495 1.20 -11.66 -2.02
CA TYR A 495 1.00 -12.95 -1.35
C TYR A 495 -0.11 -12.87 -0.30
N VAL A 496 -1.10 -13.74 -0.42
CA VAL A 496 -2.24 -13.83 0.49
C VAL A 496 -2.35 -15.24 1.03
N SER A 497 -2.46 -15.37 2.35
CA SER A 497 -2.81 -16.63 3.03
C SER A 497 -4.13 -16.49 3.78
N VAL A 498 -5.00 -17.48 3.58
CA VAL A 498 -6.34 -17.57 4.20
C VAL A 498 -6.54 -18.89 4.94
N ALA A 499 -5.47 -19.46 5.45
CA ALA A 499 -5.47 -20.77 6.09
C ALA A 499 -5.72 -20.73 7.61
N TYR A 500 -5.44 -19.60 8.27
CA TYR A 500 -5.39 -19.55 9.72
C TYR A 500 -6.72 -19.15 10.35
N GLY A 501 -7.09 -19.81 11.46
CA GLY A 501 -8.29 -19.48 12.24
C GLY A 501 -8.23 -18.09 12.86
N LEU A 502 -9.38 -17.56 13.29
CA LEU A 502 -9.53 -16.18 13.80
C LEU A 502 -8.66 -15.88 15.02
N THR A 503 -8.34 -16.89 15.82
CA THR A 503 -7.49 -16.79 17.03
C THR A 503 -6.04 -17.18 16.74
N GLY A 504 -5.68 -17.42 15.47
CA GLY A 504 -4.33 -17.82 15.08
C GLY A 504 -3.29 -16.82 15.60
N ALA A 505 -2.29 -17.34 16.29
CA ALA A 505 -1.18 -16.59 16.84
C ALA A 505 0.09 -17.40 16.61
N HIS A 506 1.07 -16.81 15.95
CA HIS A 506 2.35 -17.44 15.66
C HIS A 506 3.48 -16.41 15.69
N ALA A 507 4.68 -16.84 16.01
CA ALA A 507 5.85 -15.95 16.00
C ALA A 507 6.10 -15.30 14.63
N THR A 508 5.70 -15.98 13.54
CA THR A 508 5.81 -15.48 12.16
C THR A 508 4.72 -14.49 11.76
N PHE A 509 3.76 -14.19 12.64
CA PHE A 509 2.68 -13.24 12.40
C PHE A 509 2.97 -11.92 13.09
N GLY A 510 2.99 -10.87 12.33
CA GLY A 510 3.13 -9.49 12.76
C GLY A 510 1.99 -8.62 12.26
N ALA A 511 2.17 -7.33 12.41
CA ALA A 511 1.23 -6.34 11.92
C ALA A 511 1.96 -5.02 11.63
N ARG A 512 1.36 -4.21 10.79
CA ARG A 512 1.82 -2.85 10.49
C ARG A 512 0.76 -1.85 10.93
N LEU A 513 1.23 -0.82 11.62
CA LEU A 513 0.37 0.26 12.11
C LEU A 513 0.00 1.20 10.95
N ALA A 514 -1.20 1.74 11.01
CA ALA A 514 -1.67 2.79 10.12
C ALA A 514 -2.41 3.87 10.91
N ALA A 515 -2.52 5.05 10.34
CA ALA A 515 -3.33 6.13 10.89
C ALA A 515 -3.92 6.97 9.75
N SER A 516 -5.13 7.48 9.95
CA SER A 516 -5.75 8.39 9.00
C SER A 516 -5.07 9.75 9.06
N GLY A 517 -4.88 10.37 7.90
CA GLY A 517 -4.60 11.78 7.81
C GLY A 517 -5.89 12.56 8.03
N GLU A 518 -5.85 13.62 8.83
CA GLU A 518 -6.91 14.60 8.80
C GLU A 518 -6.86 15.37 7.47
N ASN A 519 -8.00 15.92 7.05
CA ASN A 519 -8.04 16.86 5.94
C ASN A 519 -7.22 18.09 6.34
N GLU A 520 -5.93 18.12 5.93
CA GLU A 520 -5.05 19.28 6.10
C GLU A 520 -5.48 20.42 5.18
#